data_1a860966745f3d7f69e1cea9121d6cd3
#
_entry.id   1a860966745f3d7f69e1cea9121d6cd3
#
_cell.length_a   1.000
_cell.length_b   1.000
_cell.length_c   1.000
_cell.angle_alpha   90.00
_cell.angle_beta   90.00
_cell.angle_gamma   90.00
#
_symmetry.space_group_name_H-M   'P 1'
#
loop_
_entity.id
_entity.type
_entity.pdbx_description
1 polymer ?
#
loop_
_entity_poly.entity_id
_entity_poly.type
_entity_poly.pdbx_seq_one_letter_code
_entity_poly.pdbx_strand_id
1 'polypeptide(L)'
;LGGKISYAFGINNSGQVVGSSFIPGNVVTHATLWNGAAGTDLNSFLDAATVSSGWVLTEGHGINDSGWITGGARNSITGQEHAYLLSAVPEPETCALMLAGLGVLGLTVRYRKRATA
;
A
#
# COMPACT_ATOMS: atom_id res chain seq x y z
N LEU A 1 -4.01 13.53 0.46
CA LEU A 1 -5.06 12.86 -0.33
C LEU A 1 -6.36 13.68 -0.38
N GLY A 2 -6.28 14.98 -0.28
CA GLY A 2 -7.46 15.83 -0.39
C GLY A 2 -8.00 16.34 0.94
N GLY A 3 -7.61 15.76 2.06
CA GLY A 3 -7.89 16.30 3.38
C GLY A 3 -6.92 17.41 3.75
N LYS A 4 -7.07 17.95 4.96
CA LYS A 4 -6.30 19.13 5.39
C LYS A 4 -4.98 18.78 6.08
N ILE A 5 -4.81 17.55 6.59
CA ILE A 5 -3.66 17.18 7.41
C ILE A 5 -3.10 15.87 6.93
N SER A 6 -1.77 15.77 6.93
CA SER A 6 -1.07 14.52 6.67
C SER A 6 0.10 14.38 7.63
N TYR A 7 0.53 13.13 7.83
CA TYR A 7 1.63 12.79 8.72
C TYR A 7 2.61 11.87 8.00
N ALA A 8 3.90 12.09 8.22
CA ALA A 8 4.96 11.23 7.69
C ALA A 8 5.59 10.46 8.84
N PHE A 9 5.72 9.13 8.69
CA PHE A 9 6.23 8.26 9.75
C PHE A 9 7.50 7.51 9.38
N GLY A 10 7.80 7.33 8.10
CA GLY A 10 8.99 6.59 7.70
C GLY A 10 9.53 7.06 6.36
N ILE A 11 10.82 6.84 6.16
CA ILE A 11 11.51 7.22 4.93
C ILE A 11 12.57 6.16 4.62
N ASN A 12 12.79 5.87 3.34
CA ASN A 12 13.86 4.99 2.90
C ASN A 12 14.99 5.77 2.22
N ASN A 13 16.03 5.05 1.78
CA ASN A 13 17.19 5.69 1.16
C ASN A 13 16.90 6.28 -0.22
N SER A 14 15.82 5.86 -0.87
CA SER A 14 15.39 6.43 -2.15
C SER A 14 14.57 7.70 -1.99
N GLY A 15 14.34 8.13 -0.75
CA GLY A 15 13.54 9.32 -0.48
C GLY A 15 12.04 9.10 -0.53
N GLN A 16 11.59 7.85 -0.59
CA GLN A 16 10.17 7.55 -0.49
C GLN A 16 9.73 7.67 0.96
N VAL A 17 8.59 8.30 1.18
CA VAL A 17 8.05 8.57 2.51
C VAL A 17 6.69 7.90 2.65
N VAL A 18 6.43 7.29 3.81
CA VAL A 18 5.12 6.71 4.11
C VAL A 18 4.54 7.36 5.35
N GLY A 19 3.23 7.39 5.41
CA GLY A 19 2.52 7.95 6.55
C GLY A 19 1.03 7.82 6.38
N SER A 20 0.29 8.83 6.83
CA SER A 20 -1.16 8.87 6.68
C SER A 20 -1.61 10.25 6.23
N SER A 21 -2.70 10.30 5.49
CA SER A 21 -3.32 11.55 5.07
C SER A 21 -4.82 11.45 5.29
N PHE A 22 -5.42 12.53 5.76
CA PHE A 22 -6.87 12.59 5.77
C PHE A 22 -7.40 12.65 4.35
N ILE A 23 -8.48 11.92 4.12
CA ILE A 23 -9.25 12.04 2.88
C ILE A 23 -10.27 13.17 3.04
N PRO A 24 -10.95 13.59 1.97
CA PRO A 24 -11.94 14.65 2.09
C PRO A 24 -12.95 14.37 3.21
N GLY A 25 -13.26 15.38 3.98
CA GLY A 25 -14.11 15.27 5.17
C GLY A 25 -13.33 15.27 6.47
N ASN A 26 -12.01 14.98 6.43
CA ASN A 26 -11.10 15.04 7.58
C ASN A 26 -11.52 14.17 8.78
N VAL A 27 -12.16 13.03 8.51
CA VAL A 27 -12.61 12.09 9.55
C VAL A 27 -11.77 10.82 9.52
N VAL A 28 -11.36 10.37 8.32
CA VAL A 28 -10.68 9.09 8.12
C VAL A 28 -9.33 9.35 7.46
N THR A 29 -8.31 8.60 7.90
CA THR A 29 -6.98 8.65 7.27
C THR A 29 -6.79 7.41 6.40
N HIS A 30 -6.03 7.59 5.32
CA HIS A 30 -5.55 6.49 4.49
C HIS A 30 -4.03 6.47 4.49
N ALA A 31 -3.46 5.27 4.47
CA ALA A 31 -2.02 5.09 4.33
C ALA A 31 -1.57 5.70 3.01
N THR A 32 -0.49 6.45 3.04
CA THR A 32 -0.04 7.25 1.91
C THR A 32 1.45 7.03 1.67
N LEU A 33 1.81 6.96 0.40
CA LEU A 33 3.20 6.92 -0.07
C LEU A 33 3.46 8.20 -0.85
N TRP A 34 4.51 8.93 -0.44
CA TRP A 34 4.98 10.09 -1.21
C TRP A 34 6.28 9.74 -1.90
N ASN A 35 6.33 9.99 -3.20
CA ASN A 35 7.53 9.88 -3.99
C ASN A 35 7.74 11.25 -4.64
N GLY A 36 8.51 12.08 -3.97
CA GLY A 36 8.54 13.50 -4.29
C GLY A 36 7.33 14.20 -3.68
N ALA A 37 6.70 15.09 -4.43
CA ALA A 37 5.57 15.87 -3.94
C ALA A 37 4.22 15.15 -4.09
N ALA A 38 4.17 14.09 -4.90
CA ALA A 38 2.90 13.42 -5.19
C ALA A 38 2.61 12.33 -4.16
N GLY A 39 1.42 12.38 -3.56
CA GLY A 39 0.96 11.36 -2.62
C GLY A 39 0.08 10.33 -3.31
N THR A 40 0.31 9.07 -2.99
CA THR A 40 -0.46 7.94 -3.52
C THR A 40 -1.16 7.24 -2.38
N ASP A 41 -2.46 7.00 -2.52
CA ASP A 41 -3.23 6.23 -1.56
C ASP A 41 -2.83 4.76 -1.70
N LEU A 42 -2.29 4.18 -0.63
CA LEU A 42 -1.86 2.78 -0.67
C LEU A 42 -3.03 1.80 -0.83
N ASN A 43 -4.24 2.23 -0.53
CA ASN A 43 -5.42 1.41 -0.76
C ASN A 43 -5.65 1.13 -2.25
N SER A 44 -5.08 1.94 -3.14
CA SER A 44 -5.18 1.72 -4.57
C SER A 44 -4.46 0.44 -5.03
N PHE A 45 -3.61 -0.13 -4.20
CA PHE A 45 -2.88 -1.37 -4.50
C PHE A 45 -3.58 -2.62 -3.96
N LEU A 46 -4.67 -2.47 -3.23
CA LEU A 46 -5.41 -3.61 -2.70
C LEU A 46 -6.24 -4.28 -3.80
N ASP A 47 -6.36 -5.60 -3.73
CA ASP A 47 -7.22 -6.32 -4.65
C ASP A 47 -8.70 -6.13 -4.27
N ALA A 48 -9.59 -6.49 -5.20
CA ALA A 48 -11.03 -6.28 -5.01
C ALA A 48 -11.57 -7.10 -3.84
N ALA A 49 -11.05 -8.29 -3.60
CA ALA A 49 -11.51 -9.15 -2.50
C ALA A 49 -11.19 -8.53 -1.15
N THR A 50 -9.98 -7.98 -0.99
CA THR A 50 -9.57 -7.32 0.25
C THR A 50 -10.41 -6.07 0.49
N VAL A 51 -10.66 -5.28 -0.54
CA VAL A 51 -11.50 -4.09 -0.43
C VAL A 51 -12.94 -4.49 -0.05
N SER A 52 -13.48 -5.51 -0.69
CA SER A 52 -14.84 -5.98 -0.42
C SER A 52 -14.99 -6.54 0.99
N SER A 53 -13.90 -7.06 1.56
CA SER A 53 -13.91 -7.56 2.95
C SER A 53 -13.87 -6.43 3.97
N GLY A 54 -13.77 -5.19 3.54
CA GLY A 54 -13.85 -4.01 4.41
C GLY A 54 -12.52 -3.46 4.88
N TRP A 55 -11.40 -4.00 4.41
CA TRP A 55 -10.08 -3.56 4.86
C TRP A 55 -9.68 -2.23 4.25
N VAL A 56 -9.19 -1.35 5.11
CA VAL A 56 -8.65 -0.04 4.72
C VAL A 56 -7.29 0.12 5.35
N LEU A 57 -6.28 0.41 4.55
CA LEU A 57 -4.95 0.75 5.06
C LEU A 57 -5.00 2.19 5.54
N THR A 58 -4.85 2.38 6.84
CA THR A 58 -5.05 3.68 7.47
C THR A 58 -3.76 4.43 7.69
N GLU A 59 -2.64 3.72 7.89
CA GLU A 59 -1.35 4.31 8.19
C GLU A 59 -0.22 3.50 7.58
N GLY A 60 0.84 4.18 7.13
CA GLY A 60 2.10 3.54 6.80
C GLY A 60 3.13 3.95 7.85
N HIS A 61 3.82 2.99 8.46
CA HIS A 61 4.76 3.27 9.54
C HIS A 61 6.20 3.10 9.13
N GLY A 62 6.50 2.13 8.28
CA GLY A 62 7.86 1.86 7.86
C GLY A 62 7.93 1.51 6.38
N ILE A 63 9.07 1.82 5.78
CA ILE A 63 9.35 1.46 4.40
C ILE A 63 10.84 1.11 4.30
N ASN A 64 11.15 -0.01 3.65
CA ASN A 64 12.55 -0.39 3.44
C ASN A 64 13.02 0.03 2.04
N ASP A 65 14.28 -0.24 1.73
CA ASP A 65 14.86 0.16 0.46
C ASP A 65 14.36 -0.66 -0.72
N SER A 66 13.73 -1.79 -0.45
CA SER A 66 13.04 -2.58 -1.48
C SER A 66 11.62 -2.10 -1.73
N GLY A 67 11.17 -1.10 -0.98
CA GLY A 67 9.84 -0.53 -1.16
C GLY A 67 8.73 -1.27 -0.42
N TRP A 68 9.07 -2.19 0.50
CA TRP A 68 8.07 -2.87 1.31
C TRP A 68 7.62 -1.95 2.43
N ILE A 69 6.32 -1.94 2.68
CA ILE A 69 5.69 -1.00 3.61
C ILE A 69 4.95 -1.77 4.69
N THR A 70 5.14 -1.36 5.93
CA THR A 70 4.38 -1.87 7.07
C THR A 70 3.52 -0.76 7.64
N GLY A 71 2.43 -1.13 8.27
CA GLY A 71 1.56 -0.13 8.88
C GLY A 71 0.34 -0.75 9.54
N GLY A 72 -0.68 0.08 9.71
CA GLY A 72 -1.93 -0.31 10.34
C GLY A 72 -3.08 -0.29 9.35
N ALA A 73 -3.99 -1.25 9.51
CA ALA A 73 -5.19 -1.38 8.73
C ALA A 73 -6.40 -1.54 9.66
N ARG A 74 -7.53 -1.05 9.23
CA ARG A 74 -8.79 -1.18 9.96
C ARG A 74 -9.83 -1.81 9.05
N ASN A 75 -10.62 -2.73 9.63
CA ASN A 75 -11.74 -3.30 8.90
C ASN A 75 -12.98 -2.46 9.19
N SER A 76 -13.56 -1.87 8.15
CA SER A 76 -14.69 -0.98 8.28
C SER A 76 -15.99 -1.72 8.61
N ILE A 77 -16.03 -3.04 8.41
CA ILE A 77 -17.21 -3.86 8.69
C ILE A 77 -17.15 -4.40 10.13
N THR A 78 -16.01 -4.94 10.55
CA THR A 78 -15.86 -5.59 11.86
C THR A 78 -15.27 -4.68 12.93
N GLY A 79 -14.61 -3.58 12.53
CA GLY A 79 -13.92 -2.68 13.46
C GLY A 79 -12.57 -3.19 13.93
N GLN A 80 -12.10 -4.33 13.44
CA GLN A 80 -10.80 -4.88 13.82
C GLN A 80 -9.67 -4.05 13.24
N GLU A 81 -8.55 -4.00 13.97
CA GLU A 81 -7.35 -3.30 13.54
C GLU A 81 -6.20 -4.29 13.52
N HIS A 82 -5.47 -4.34 12.42
CA HIS A 82 -4.35 -5.26 12.25
C HIS A 82 -3.17 -4.55 11.61
N ALA A 83 -1.99 -5.07 11.88
CA ALA A 83 -0.80 -4.68 11.12
C ALA A 83 -0.86 -5.31 9.74
N TYR A 84 -0.23 -4.67 8.77
CA TYR A 84 -0.11 -5.21 7.41
C TYR A 84 1.33 -5.10 6.91
N LEU A 85 1.63 -5.93 5.92
CA LEU A 85 2.84 -5.83 5.12
C LEU A 85 2.42 -5.72 3.67
N LEU A 86 2.80 -4.64 3.02
CA LEU A 86 2.60 -4.44 1.60
C LEU A 86 3.95 -4.64 0.93
N SER A 87 4.09 -5.73 0.18
CA SER A 87 5.33 -6.00 -0.53
C SER A 87 5.51 -5.00 -1.67
N ALA A 88 6.74 -4.85 -2.13
CA ALA A 88 7.13 -3.78 -3.03
C ALA A 88 6.05 -3.36 -4.01
N VAL A 89 5.75 -2.05 -4.03
CA VAL A 89 4.77 -1.47 -4.96
C VAL A 89 5.43 -1.43 -6.33
N PRO A 90 4.95 -2.23 -7.31
CA PRO A 90 5.59 -2.27 -8.62
C PRO A 90 5.26 -1.02 -9.42
N GLU A 91 6.24 -0.60 -10.24
CA GLU A 91 5.98 0.42 -11.24
C GLU A 91 5.19 -0.20 -12.40
N PRO A 92 4.47 0.61 -13.19
CA PRO A 92 3.65 0.07 -14.27
C PRO A 92 4.43 -0.80 -15.26
N GLU A 93 5.63 -0.40 -15.65
CA GLU A 93 6.44 -1.24 -16.54
C GLU A 93 6.86 -2.54 -15.90
N THR A 94 7.21 -2.51 -14.62
CA THR A 94 7.58 -3.71 -13.87
C THR A 94 6.41 -4.66 -13.79
N CYS A 95 5.23 -4.13 -13.53
CA CYS A 95 4.00 -4.90 -13.52
C CYS A 95 3.75 -5.57 -14.87
N ALA A 96 3.91 -4.85 -15.95
CA ALA A 96 3.73 -5.39 -17.30
C ALA A 96 4.74 -6.50 -17.59
N LEU A 97 5.99 -6.31 -17.19
CA LEU A 97 7.03 -7.33 -17.36
C LEU A 97 6.74 -8.57 -16.53
N MET A 98 6.26 -8.41 -15.32
CA MET A 98 5.90 -9.53 -14.47
C MET A 98 4.76 -10.33 -15.08
N LEU A 99 3.74 -9.68 -15.60
CA LEU A 99 2.63 -10.36 -16.24
C LEU A 99 3.08 -11.08 -17.52
N ALA A 100 3.94 -10.47 -18.28
CA ALA A 100 4.45 -11.09 -19.49
C ALA A 100 5.38 -12.26 -19.19
N GLY A 101 6.27 -12.08 -18.20
CA GLY A 101 7.27 -13.09 -17.86
C GLY A 101 6.72 -14.24 -17.07
N LEU A 102 5.79 -13.98 -16.16
CA LEU A 102 5.20 -15.01 -15.33
C LEU A 102 4.03 -15.67 -16.00
N GLY A 103 3.49 -14.99 -16.96
CA GLY A 103 2.32 -15.39 -17.61
C GLY A 103 1.18 -15.49 -16.67
N VAL A 104 1.42 -15.23 -15.61
CA VAL A 104 1.53 -15.27 -14.70
C VAL A 104 1.63 -15.76 -13.44
N LEU A 105 1.75 -16.02 -12.78
CA LEU A 105 2.05 -16.52 -11.59
C LEU A 105 1.47 -15.86 -10.47
N GLY A 106 0.79 -15.74 -10.34
CA GLY A 106 0.27 -15.18 -9.36
C GLY A 106 0.43 -14.49 -8.48
N LEU A 107 0.50 -14.51 -8.59
CA LEU A 107 0.70 -13.94 -8.13
C LEU A 107 0.59 -13.98 -7.34
N THR A 108 0.59 -14.35 -6.95
CA THR A 108 0.78 -14.50 -6.63
C THR A 108 0.81 -14.61 -6.08
N VAL A 109 0.50 -14.88 -5.72
CA VAL A 109 0.83 -15.04 -5.70
C VAL A 109 0.75 -15.05 -5.39
N ARG A 110 0.38 -15.07 -4.94
CA ARG A 110 0.64 -15.09 -5.11
C ARG A 110 1.17 -15.10 -5.17
N TYR A 111 1.19 -15.22 -4.76
CA TYR A 111 1.93 -15.44 -5.48
C TYR A 111 2.56 -15.70 -5.21
N ARG A 112 2.50 -15.87 -4.40
CA ARG A 112 3.24 -16.21 -4.57
C ARG A 112 3.75 -16.66 -4.65
N LYS A 113 3.69 -16.82 -4.28
CA LYS A 113 4.17 -17.28 -4.84
C LYS A 113 4.84 -17.42 -5.22
N ARG A 114 4.87 -17.41 -4.96
CA ARG A 114 5.57 -17.54 -5.69
C ARG A 114 6.24 -17.80 -6.21
N ALA A 115 6.19 -17.75 -5.95
CA ALA A 115 6.89 -17.96 -6.71
C ALA A 115 7.40 -18.24 -7.08
N THR A 116 7.66 -18.19 -6.96
CA THR A 116 8.40 -18.42 -7.58
C THR A 116 8.80 -18.49 -8.01
N ALA A 117 8.93 -18.04 -8.08
CA ALA A 117 9.38 -17.97 -8.68
C ALA A 117 9.71 -18.13 -9.04
#